data_4756be988ee69f2c38ab70dc98807faf
#
_entry.id   4756be988ee69f2c38ab70dc98807faf
#
_cell.length_a   1.000
_cell.length_b   1.000
_cell.length_c   1.000
_cell.angle_alpha   90.00
_cell.angle_beta   90.00
_cell.angle_gamma   90.00
#
_symmetry.space_group_name_H-M   'P 1'
#
loop_
_entity.id
_entity.type
_entity.pdbx_description
1 polymer ?
#
loop_
_entity_poly.entity_id
_entity_poly.type
_entity_poly.pdbx_seq_one_letter_code
_entity_poly.pdbx_strand_id
1 'polypeptide(L)'
;MAKQLGLSGKPVNLEIITVGGESNRVESATYRLTLVGKANEKVSIEVLGMEKISTPINYIDIGFVKEVFEHCPKDIVRPTGREIDILVGIEYAAYHPVQREICGQLVLLENRFGYVVAGSHPRLKEQTSLLVQHAVVLHTHGNIEKF
;
A
#
# COMPACT_ATOMS: atom_id res chain seq x y z
N MET A 1 -10.35 6.93 7.85
CA MET A 1 -9.00 7.50 8.12
C MET A 1 -9.00 9.01 8.33
N ALA A 2 -9.33 9.89 7.36
CA ALA A 2 -9.25 11.36 7.52
C ALA A 2 -9.92 11.91 8.80
N LYS A 3 -11.15 11.47 9.10
CA LYS A 3 -11.86 11.83 10.35
C LYS A 3 -11.14 11.37 11.62
N GLN A 4 -10.55 10.18 11.60
CA GLN A 4 -9.80 9.62 12.74
C GLN A 4 -8.49 10.39 13.00
N LEU A 5 -7.91 10.95 11.94
CA LEU A 5 -6.69 11.77 12.00
C LEU A 5 -7.00 13.26 12.26
N GLY A 6 -8.28 13.66 12.32
CA GLY A 6 -8.68 15.05 12.52
C GLY A 6 -8.29 15.99 11.38
N LEU A 7 -8.19 15.46 10.16
CA LEU A 7 -7.76 16.23 8.98
C LEU A 7 -8.91 17.06 8.42
N SER A 8 -8.63 18.31 8.10
CA SER A 8 -9.52 19.19 7.35
C SER A 8 -9.20 19.13 5.86
N GLY A 9 -10.19 18.74 5.05
CA GLY A 9 -10.04 18.65 3.60
C GLY A 9 -10.61 19.86 2.87
N LYS A 10 -10.08 20.15 1.68
CA LYS A 10 -10.67 21.10 0.74
C LYS A 10 -11.60 20.34 -0.21
N PRO A 11 -12.91 20.72 -0.30
CA PRO A 11 -13.84 20.02 -1.18
C PRO A 11 -13.39 20.02 -2.65
N VAL A 12 -13.61 18.91 -3.34
CA VAL A 12 -13.30 18.74 -4.77
C VAL A 12 -14.28 17.74 -5.39
N ASN A 13 -14.66 17.99 -6.64
CA ASN A 13 -15.42 17.04 -7.45
C ASN A 13 -14.44 16.21 -8.28
N LEU A 14 -14.50 14.90 -8.12
CA LEU A 14 -13.67 13.95 -8.85
C LEU A 14 -14.48 13.29 -9.96
N GLU A 15 -13.87 13.09 -11.09
CA GLU A 15 -14.34 12.19 -12.14
C GLU A 15 -13.41 10.96 -12.16
N ILE A 16 -13.96 9.81 -11.80
CA ILE A 16 -13.23 8.54 -11.79
C ILE A 16 -13.59 7.79 -13.06
N ILE A 17 -12.58 7.56 -13.89
CA ILE A 17 -12.72 6.79 -15.13
C ILE A 17 -12.10 5.40 -14.90
N THR A 18 -12.92 4.37 -15.10
CA THR A 18 -12.46 2.98 -14.97
C THR A 18 -11.80 2.48 -16.25
N VAL A 19 -11.12 1.33 -16.18
CA VAL A 19 -10.50 0.68 -17.34
C VAL A 19 -11.50 0.38 -18.46
N GLY A 20 -12.79 0.18 -18.14
CA GLY A 20 -13.87 0.01 -19.11
C GLY A 20 -14.36 1.31 -19.75
N GLY A 21 -13.80 2.47 -19.37
CA GLY A 21 -14.23 3.78 -19.89
C GLY A 21 -15.47 4.35 -19.17
N GLU A 22 -16.00 3.66 -18.17
CA GLU A 22 -17.09 4.18 -17.35
C GLU A 22 -16.60 5.34 -16.49
N SER A 23 -17.36 6.44 -16.51
CA SER A 23 -17.08 7.64 -15.72
C SER A 23 -18.07 7.73 -14.55
N ASN A 24 -17.55 8.00 -13.36
CA ASN A 24 -18.35 8.26 -12.17
C ASN A 24 -17.89 9.54 -11.49
N ARG A 25 -18.83 10.44 -11.17
CA ARG A 25 -18.54 11.67 -10.45
C ARG A 25 -18.80 11.49 -8.97
N VAL A 26 -17.80 11.84 -8.15
CA VAL A 26 -17.83 11.68 -6.71
C VAL A 26 -17.42 12.99 -6.04
N GLU A 27 -18.22 13.44 -5.07
CA GLU A 27 -17.80 14.50 -4.17
C GLU A 27 -16.73 13.98 -3.22
N SER A 28 -15.64 14.71 -3.09
CA SER A 28 -14.49 14.33 -2.29
C SER A 28 -13.82 15.55 -1.67
N ALA A 29 -12.65 15.35 -1.09
CA ALA A 29 -11.80 16.44 -0.61
C ALA A 29 -10.33 16.07 -0.77
N THR A 30 -9.49 17.09 -0.96
CA THR A 30 -8.04 16.94 -0.88
C THR A 30 -7.58 17.16 0.56
N TYR A 31 -6.61 16.35 0.98
CA TYR A 31 -6.00 16.40 2.30
C TYR A 31 -4.49 16.44 2.17
N ARG A 32 -3.83 17.06 3.14
CA ARG A 32 -2.38 16.98 3.28
C ARG A 32 -2.04 15.99 4.38
N LEU A 33 -1.25 14.97 4.03
CA LEU A 33 -0.77 13.96 4.96
C LEU A 33 0.74 14.09 5.14
N THR A 34 1.22 13.82 6.35
CA THR A 34 2.63 13.59 6.60
C THR A 34 2.84 12.10 6.87
N LEU A 35 3.61 11.45 6.00
CA LEU A 35 4.01 10.07 6.14
C LEU A 35 5.39 10.00 6.77
N VAL A 36 5.62 8.99 7.59
CA VAL A 36 6.93 8.73 8.20
C VAL A 36 7.53 7.49 7.56
N GLY A 37 8.70 7.64 6.98
CA GLY A 37 9.45 6.54 6.38
C GLY A 37 10.16 5.67 7.42
N LYS A 38 10.71 4.53 6.98
CA LYS A 38 11.41 3.57 7.84
C LYS A 38 12.69 4.12 8.50
N ALA A 39 13.27 5.18 7.97
CA ALA A 39 14.39 5.90 8.55
C ALA A 39 13.95 7.17 9.33
N ASN A 40 12.69 7.24 9.76
CA ASN A 40 12.06 8.37 10.44
C ASN A 40 12.05 9.68 9.64
N GLU A 41 12.27 9.63 8.34
CA GLU A 41 12.09 10.78 7.47
C GLU A 41 10.61 11.11 7.29
N LYS A 42 10.28 12.41 7.28
CA LYS A 42 8.91 12.90 7.07
C LYS A 42 8.72 13.33 5.63
N VAL A 43 7.61 12.89 5.06
CA VAL A 43 7.21 13.22 3.69
C VAL A 43 5.79 13.76 3.69
N SER A 44 5.60 14.98 3.21
CA SER A 44 4.26 15.56 3.05
C SER A 44 3.74 15.28 1.64
N ILE A 45 2.54 14.71 1.56
CA ILE A 45 1.84 14.43 0.30
C ILE A 45 0.45 15.04 0.33
N GLU A 46 -0.06 15.37 -0.86
CA GLU A 46 -1.46 15.73 -1.05
C GLU A 46 -2.21 14.51 -1.58
N VAL A 47 -3.34 14.20 -0.98
CA VAL A 47 -4.13 13.01 -1.31
C VAL A 47 -5.61 13.37 -1.50
N LEU A 48 -6.27 12.60 -2.35
CA LEU A 48 -7.71 12.66 -2.54
C LEU A 48 -8.40 11.68 -1.60
N GLY A 49 -9.45 12.12 -0.92
CA GLY A 49 -10.27 11.24 -0.09
C GLY A 49 -11.14 10.34 -0.94
N MET A 50 -11.27 9.08 -0.54
CA MET A 50 -12.21 8.14 -1.12
C MET A 50 -12.88 7.38 0.03
N GLU A 51 -14.15 7.02 -0.16
CA GLU A 51 -14.88 6.22 0.83
C GLU A 51 -14.26 4.83 0.95
N LYS A 52 -13.89 4.24 -0.18
CA LYS A 52 -13.25 2.93 -0.26
C LYS A 52 -12.27 2.89 -1.41
N ILE A 53 -11.06 2.43 -1.15
CA ILE A 53 -9.99 2.32 -2.15
C ILE A 53 -10.03 0.95 -2.82
N SER A 54 -10.15 -0.12 -2.03
CA SER A 54 -10.15 -1.50 -2.52
C SER A 54 -10.92 -2.45 -1.60
N THR A 55 -11.02 -3.70 -2.00
CA THR A 55 -11.37 -4.80 -1.10
C THR A 55 -10.21 -5.09 -0.16
N PRO A 56 -10.48 -5.67 1.03
CA PRO A 56 -9.42 -6.09 1.93
C PRO A 56 -8.43 -7.04 1.24
N ILE A 57 -7.14 -6.86 1.51
CA ILE A 57 -6.08 -7.71 0.96
C ILE A 57 -5.94 -9.01 1.75
N ASN A 58 -5.51 -10.07 1.06
CA ASN A 58 -5.11 -11.31 1.71
C ASN A 58 -3.68 -11.19 2.21
N TYR A 59 -3.42 -11.79 3.37
CA TYR A 59 -2.09 -11.79 3.94
C TYR A 59 -1.25 -12.95 3.41
N ILE A 60 0.04 -12.66 3.20
CA ILE A 60 1.06 -13.68 3.04
C ILE A 60 1.66 -14.00 4.41
N ASP A 61 1.97 -15.27 4.65
CA ASP A 61 2.69 -15.68 5.84
C ASP A 61 4.10 -15.07 5.84
N ILE A 62 4.42 -14.30 6.89
CA ILE A 62 5.74 -13.67 7.04
C ILE A 62 6.85 -14.71 7.20
N GLY A 63 6.55 -15.85 7.84
CA GLY A 63 7.51 -16.96 7.95
C GLY A 63 7.92 -17.44 6.57
N PHE A 64 6.96 -17.62 5.68
CA PHE A 64 7.21 -17.97 4.29
C PHE A 64 8.02 -16.91 3.53
N VAL A 65 7.70 -15.62 3.72
CA VAL A 65 8.45 -14.51 3.08
C VAL A 65 9.92 -14.51 3.50
N LYS A 66 10.18 -14.71 4.79
CA LYS A 66 11.55 -14.79 5.35
C LYS A 66 12.32 -16.04 4.92
N GLU A 67 11.62 -17.14 4.65
CA GLU A 67 12.21 -18.37 4.11
C GLU A 67 12.65 -18.20 2.65
N VAL A 68 11.82 -17.49 1.86
CA VAL A 68 11.99 -17.38 0.41
C VAL A 68 12.98 -16.28 0.02
N PHE A 69 13.00 -15.16 0.75
CA PHE A 69 13.82 -14.00 0.44
C PHE A 69 14.95 -13.82 1.47
N GLU A 70 16.19 -13.88 0.99
CA GLU A 70 17.39 -13.69 1.81
C GLU A 70 17.50 -12.26 2.36
N HIS A 71 17.12 -11.28 1.54
CA HIS A 71 17.19 -9.85 1.88
C HIS A 71 15.95 -9.33 2.61
N CYS A 72 15.03 -10.21 3.00
CA CYS A 72 13.89 -9.83 3.82
C CYS A 72 14.35 -9.45 5.23
N PRO A 73 14.01 -8.27 5.74
CA PRO A 73 14.40 -7.88 7.10
C PRO A 73 13.86 -8.84 8.17
N LYS A 74 14.67 -9.13 9.17
CA LYS A 74 14.29 -10.05 10.26
C LYS A 74 13.18 -9.47 11.15
N ASP A 75 13.14 -8.15 11.28
CA ASP A 75 12.20 -7.38 12.09
C ASP A 75 10.92 -6.97 11.32
N ILE A 76 10.77 -7.46 10.09
CA ILE A 76 9.57 -7.20 9.32
C ILE A 76 8.34 -7.75 10.06
N VAL A 77 7.33 -6.91 10.19
CA VAL A 77 6.09 -7.24 10.86
C VAL A 77 4.90 -7.17 9.90
N ARG A 78 3.89 -7.95 10.19
CA ARG A 78 2.64 -7.95 9.44
C ARG A 78 1.81 -6.72 9.81
N PRO A 79 1.17 -6.05 8.83
CA PRO A 79 0.20 -5.01 9.12
C PRO A 79 -0.95 -5.57 9.98
N THR A 80 -1.47 -4.77 10.89
CA THR A 80 -2.58 -5.16 11.77
C THR A 80 -3.94 -5.13 11.06
N GLY A 81 -4.08 -4.30 10.02
CA GLY A 81 -5.29 -4.17 9.22
C GLY A 81 -5.19 -4.87 7.87
N ARG A 82 -6.32 -5.12 7.23
CA ARG A 82 -6.43 -5.67 5.86
C ARG A 82 -6.87 -4.63 4.85
N GLU A 83 -7.26 -3.46 5.32
CA GLU A 83 -7.71 -2.35 4.49
C GLU A 83 -6.49 -1.63 3.88
N ILE A 84 -6.66 -1.15 2.65
CA ILE A 84 -5.71 -0.25 2.03
C ILE A 84 -6.15 1.17 2.34
N ASP A 85 -5.33 1.90 3.08
CA ASP A 85 -5.61 3.26 3.51
C ASP A 85 -5.14 4.32 2.50
N ILE A 86 -4.10 4.03 1.72
CA ILE A 86 -3.51 4.96 0.76
C ILE A 86 -3.17 4.21 -0.53
N LEU A 87 -3.57 4.79 -1.66
CA LEU A 87 -3.12 4.42 -3.00
C LEU A 87 -2.20 5.53 -3.52
N VAL A 88 -0.97 5.18 -3.86
CA VAL A 88 0.03 6.14 -4.35
C VAL A 88 0.00 6.19 -5.87
N GLY A 89 -0.39 7.34 -6.42
CA GLY A 89 -0.46 7.57 -7.85
C GLY A 89 0.90 7.79 -8.50
N ILE A 90 0.91 7.82 -9.83
CA ILE A 90 2.13 7.95 -10.64
C ILE A 90 2.86 9.30 -10.42
N GLU A 91 2.16 10.33 -9.99
CA GLU A 91 2.73 11.63 -9.64
C GLU A 91 3.74 11.56 -8.49
N TYR A 92 3.64 10.50 -7.68
CA TYR A 92 4.57 10.19 -6.59
C TYR A 92 5.50 9.02 -6.93
N ALA A 93 5.92 8.89 -8.19
CA ALA A 93 6.74 7.78 -8.69
C ALA A 93 8.02 7.54 -7.86
N ALA A 94 8.61 8.59 -7.27
CA ALA A 94 9.77 8.49 -6.38
C ALA A 94 9.52 7.66 -5.11
N TYR A 95 8.24 7.42 -4.77
CA TYR A 95 7.83 6.62 -3.61
C TYR A 95 7.40 5.21 -3.99
N HIS A 96 7.31 4.91 -5.29
CA HIS A 96 7.00 3.57 -5.74
C HIS A 96 8.11 2.59 -5.34
N PRO A 97 7.75 1.35 -5.01
CA PRO A 97 8.73 0.37 -4.59
C PRO A 97 9.59 -0.09 -5.76
N VAL A 98 10.87 -0.32 -5.48
CA VAL A 98 11.85 -0.87 -6.41
C VAL A 98 12.16 -2.32 -6.06
N GLN A 99 12.51 -3.11 -7.07
CA GLN A 99 12.84 -4.51 -6.91
C GLN A 99 14.13 -4.68 -6.10
N ARG A 100 14.09 -5.58 -5.12
CA ARG A 100 15.23 -6.00 -4.30
C ARG A 100 15.68 -7.41 -4.59
N GLU A 101 14.74 -8.34 -4.68
CA GLU A 101 15.03 -9.77 -4.84
C GLU A 101 13.92 -10.46 -5.63
N ILE A 102 14.27 -11.49 -6.38
CA ILE A 102 13.33 -12.34 -7.12
C ILE A 102 13.52 -13.79 -6.69
N CYS A 103 12.41 -14.48 -6.44
CA CYS A 103 12.37 -15.92 -6.27
C CYS A 103 11.26 -16.53 -7.15
N GLY A 104 11.63 -17.11 -8.27
CA GLY A 104 10.68 -17.58 -9.27
C GLY A 104 9.82 -16.47 -9.83
N GLN A 105 8.52 -16.48 -9.54
CA GLN A 105 7.57 -15.44 -9.92
C GLN A 105 7.23 -14.49 -8.76
N LEU A 106 7.83 -14.69 -7.59
CA LEU A 106 7.73 -13.76 -6.48
C LEU A 106 8.83 -12.71 -6.54
N VAL A 107 8.47 -11.50 -6.18
CA VAL A 107 9.39 -10.35 -6.13
C VAL A 107 9.25 -9.66 -4.77
N LEU A 108 10.38 -9.46 -4.11
CA LEU A 108 10.50 -8.57 -2.98
C LEU A 108 10.82 -7.16 -3.50
N LEU A 109 9.97 -6.22 -3.17
CA LEU A 109 10.10 -4.81 -3.52
C LEU A 109 10.32 -4.01 -2.25
N GLU A 110 11.00 -2.88 -2.37
CA GLU A 110 11.27 -1.97 -1.25
C GLU A 110 11.08 -0.52 -1.67
N ASN A 111 10.50 0.26 -0.76
CA ASN A 111 10.52 1.71 -0.85
C ASN A 111 10.88 2.32 0.51
N ARG A 112 10.80 3.64 0.64
CA ARG A 112 11.10 4.33 1.90
C ARG A 112 10.14 4.02 3.04
N PHE A 113 8.95 3.50 2.75
CA PHE A 113 7.93 3.20 3.77
C PHE A 113 7.96 1.73 4.22
N GLY A 114 8.56 0.84 3.45
CA GLY A 114 8.62 -0.58 3.81
C GLY A 114 8.88 -1.51 2.64
N TYR A 115 8.37 -2.72 2.78
CA TYR A 115 8.55 -3.82 1.83
C TYR A 115 7.21 -4.29 1.28
N VAL A 116 7.23 -4.74 0.05
CA VAL A 116 6.06 -5.28 -0.66
C VAL A 116 6.47 -6.60 -1.28
N VAL A 117 5.62 -7.61 -1.19
CA VAL A 117 5.77 -8.86 -1.92
C VAL A 117 4.71 -8.90 -3.01
N ALA A 118 5.15 -9.09 -4.24
CA ALA A 118 4.27 -9.18 -5.41
C ALA A 118 4.55 -10.44 -6.21
N GLY A 119 3.58 -10.87 -7.02
CA GLY A 119 3.72 -12.02 -7.90
C GLY A 119 3.00 -13.27 -7.38
N SER A 120 3.44 -14.46 -7.83
CA SER A 120 2.81 -15.73 -7.51
C SER A 120 3.82 -16.79 -7.09
N HIS A 121 3.37 -17.72 -6.23
CA HIS A 121 4.16 -18.88 -5.81
C HIS A 121 3.24 -20.10 -5.65
N PRO A 122 3.69 -21.32 -5.96
CA PRO A 122 2.86 -22.53 -5.82
C PRO A 122 2.25 -22.72 -4.43
N ARG A 123 3.01 -22.43 -3.37
CA ARG A 123 2.55 -22.50 -1.97
C ARG A 123 1.49 -21.45 -1.59
N LEU A 124 1.29 -20.43 -2.43
CA LEU A 124 0.29 -19.36 -2.20
C LEU A 124 -1.00 -19.59 -2.99
N LYS A 125 -1.00 -20.53 -3.95
CA LYS A 125 -2.17 -20.79 -4.82
C LYS A 125 -3.37 -21.34 -4.07
N GLU A 126 -3.17 -22.05 -2.98
CA GLU A 126 -4.26 -22.60 -2.16
C GLU A 126 -5.03 -21.53 -1.37
N GLN A 127 -4.47 -20.33 -1.24
CA GLN A 127 -5.08 -19.21 -0.49
C GLN A 127 -5.79 -18.21 -1.38
N THR A 128 -5.79 -18.40 -2.70
CA THR A 128 -6.28 -17.45 -3.67
C THR A 128 -7.37 -18.01 -4.57
N SER A 129 -8.61 -17.61 -4.33
CA SER A 129 -9.62 -17.63 -5.38
C SER A 129 -9.30 -16.54 -6.40
N LEU A 130 -8.88 -16.92 -7.59
CA LEU A 130 -8.98 -16.25 -8.91
C LEU A 130 -8.76 -14.73 -9.07
N LEU A 131 -8.31 -13.96 -8.09
CA LEU A 131 -7.97 -12.54 -8.27
C LEU A 131 -6.47 -12.32 -8.18
N VAL A 132 -5.91 -12.12 -9.35
CA VAL A 132 -4.53 -11.83 -9.66
C VAL A 132 -4.17 -10.44 -9.13
N GLN A 133 -3.57 -10.34 -8.01
CA GLN A 133 -2.53 -9.36 -7.59
C GLN A 133 -2.47 -9.33 -6.07
N HIS A 134 -1.47 -9.99 -5.52
CA HIS A 134 -1.14 -9.82 -4.12
C HIS A 134 -0.02 -8.79 -4.00
N ALA A 135 -0.37 -7.58 -3.64
CA ALA A 135 0.58 -6.66 -3.05
C ALA A 135 0.35 -6.69 -1.53
N VAL A 136 1.30 -7.18 -0.78
CA VAL A 136 1.28 -7.06 0.68
C VAL A 136 2.26 -5.97 1.04
N VAL A 137 1.74 -4.84 1.52
CA VAL A 137 2.58 -3.79 2.09
C VAL A 137 2.97 -4.24 3.49
N LEU A 138 4.24 -4.54 3.67
CA LEU A 138 4.82 -4.90 4.95
C LEU A 138 5.41 -3.62 5.55
N HIS A 139 4.76 -3.08 6.58
CA HIS A 139 5.28 -1.92 7.29
C HIS A 139 6.34 -2.35 8.32
N THR A 140 7.50 -1.74 8.25
CA THR A 140 8.30 -1.48 9.45
C THR A 140 7.62 -0.31 10.17
N HIS A 141 7.48 -0.36 11.48
CA HIS A 141 6.77 0.62 12.32
C HIS A 141 6.92 2.07 11.84
N GLY A 142 6.04 2.50 10.95
CA GLY A 142 5.90 3.88 10.55
C GLY A 142 4.61 4.41 11.16
N ASN A 143 4.70 5.21 12.20
CA ASN A 143 3.56 5.87 12.78
C ASN A 143 3.08 6.99 11.85
N ILE A 144 1.78 7.03 11.59
CA ILE A 144 1.14 8.26 11.13
C ILE A 144 1.07 9.16 12.35
N GLU A 145 1.92 10.19 12.39
CA GLU A 145 1.87 11.17 13.49
C GLU A 145 0.60 12.01 13.36
N LYS A 146 -0.17 12.07 14.44
CA LYS A 146 -1.22 13.06 14.63
C LYS A 146 -0.56 14.40 14.97
N PHE A 147 -0.89 15.41 14.21
CA PHE A 147 -0.64 16.80 14.58
C PHE A 147 -1.88 17.42 15.18
#